data_08c8f4cd188254012fb7c2db6b3e98c4
#
_entry.id   08c8f4cd188254012fb7c2db6b3e98c4
#
_cell.length_a   1.000
_cell.length_b   1.000
_cell.length_c   1.000
_cell.angle_alpha   90.00
_cell.angle_beta   90.00
_cell.angle_gamma   90.00
#
_symmetry.space_group_name_H-M   'P 1'
#
loop_
_entity.id
_entity.type
_entity.pdbx_description
1 polymer ?
#
loop_
_entity_poly.entity_id
_entity_poly.type
_entity_poly.pdbx_seq_one_letter_code
_entity_poly.pdbx_strand_id
1 'polypeptide(L)'
;IATVINHLYNDGKIDAVTVAKAAQFSENVYFGKPSGLLDQTASSVGTFVTIDFKDTANPVIKKVDFDFAKSGYSLCIVDTHGNHSDLTDDYAAVRGEMEAVAKAMGKNVLREVEYEEFFQSLDVLKEKVNDRALLRAFHFFGENERVDKAVSSLENNDFDSFKQAITESGYSSFLYNQNVYSPKNPTEQKLSLALCISEKLLKGKGAWRVHGGGFAGTIQAFVPNDMLDTYKETINRVFGDGSCHVLIIRPVGGARVID
;
A
#
# COMPACT_ATOMS: atom_id res chain seq x y z
N ILE A 1 0.00 -1.23 21.78
CA ILE A 1 0.43 -1.98 22.97
C ILE A 1 1.92 -1.78 23.23
N ALA A 2 2.82 -2.07 22.27
CA ALA A 2 4.27 -1.94 22.47
C ALA A 2 4.68 -0.53 22.93
N THR A 3 4.08 0.54 22.37
CA THR A 3 4.30 1.92 22.83
C THR A 3 3.87 2.14 24.29
N VAL A 4 2.72 1.58 24.70
CA VAL A 4 2.25 1.65 26.10
C VAL A 4 3.26 0.97 27.04
N ILE A 5 3.70 -0.23 26.69
CA ILE A 5 4.71 -0.98 27.48
C ILE A 5 6.03 -0.19 27.58
N ASN A 6 6.49 0.39 26.46
CA ASN A 6 7.69 1.23 26.44
C ASN A 6 7.59 2.41 27.41
N HIS A 7 6.43 3.10 27.45
CA HIS A 7 6.23 4.21 28.40
C HIS A 7 6.11 3.74 29.86
N LEU A 8 5.41 2.63 30.12
CA LEU A 8 5.18 2.16 31.49
C LEU A 8 6.44 1.58 32.15
N TYR A 9 7.29 0.89 31.37
CA TYR A 9 8.40 0.12 31.92
C TYR A 9 9.78 0.61 31.49
N ASN A 10 9.86 1.56 30.59
CA ASN A 10 11.11 2.03 30.01
C ASN A 10 11.12 3.55 29.74
N ASP A 11 10.24 4.31 30.38
CA ASP A 11 10.13 5.77 30.25
C ASP A 11 10.05 6.29 28.81
N GLY A 12 9.55 5.48 27.87
CA GLY A 12 9.47 5.83 26.46
C GLY A 12 10.82 5.92 25.73
N LYS A 13 11.90 5.34 26.29
CA LYS A 13 13.28 5.48 25.76
C LYS A 13 13.55 4.70 24.47
N ILE A 14 12.71 3.70 24.16
CA ILE A 14 12.86 2.93 22.92
C ILE A 14 12.26 3.74 21.76
N ASP A 15 13.01 3.88 20.68
CA ASP A 15 12.56 4.59 19.47
C ASP A 15 11.43 3.86 18.73
N ALA A 16 10.70 4.60 17.89
CA ALA A 16 9.52 4.12 17.20
C ALA A 16 9.80 2.94 16.24
N VAL A 17 11.00 2.91 15.64
CA VAL A 17 11.40 1.84 14.71
C VAL A 17 11.67 0.55 15.46
N THR A 18 12.35 0.63 16.59
CA THR A 18 12.59 -0.51 17.49
C THR A 18 11.27 -1.05 18.04
N VAL A 19 10.33 -0.18 18.41
CA VAL A 19 8.97 -0.57 18.82
C VAL A 19 8.25 -1.32 17.70
N ALA A 20 8.36 -0.86 16.45
CA ALA A 20 7.77 -1.53 15.28
C ALA A 20 8.38 -2.92 15.05
N LYS A 21 9.72 -3.04 15.12
CA LYS A 21 10.43 -4.33 14.99
C LYS A 21 10.03 -5.32 16.09
N ALA A 22 9.89 -4.86 17.33
CA ALA A 22 9.43 -5.69 18.45
C ALA A 22 7.99 -6.19 18.23
N ALA A 23 7.09 -5.33 17.70
CA ALA A 23 5.72 -5.71 17.36
C ALA A 23 5.69 -6.76 16.24
N GLN A 24 6.45 -6.57 15.15
CA GLN A 24 6.59 -7.55 14.07
C GLN A 24 7.15 -8.88 14.58
N PHE A 25 8.19 -8.85 15.40
CA PHE A 25 8.76 -10.06 16.01
C PHE A 25 7.70 -10.83 16.80
N SER A 26 6.88 -10.13 17.57
CA SER A 26 5.77 -10.75 18.32
C SER A 26 4.78 -11.45 17.40
N GLU A 27 4.37 -10.81 16.28
CA GLU A 27 3.47 -11.44 15.31
C GLU A 27 4.11 -12.66 14.64
N ASN A 28 5.35 -12.54 14.19
CA ASN A 28 6.00 -13.57 13.38
C ASN A 28 6.41 -14.79 14.23
N VAL A 29 6.95 -14.56 15.45
CA VAL A 29 7.53 -15.62 16.28
C VAL A 29 6.51 -16.24 17.22
N TYR A 30 5.71 -15.41 17.91
CA TYR A 30 4.77 -15.93 18.91
C TYR A 30 3.41 -16.31 18.33
N PHE A 31 2.90 -15.53 17.35
CA PHE A 31 1.63 -15.86 16.70
C PHE A 31 1.80 -16.71 15.43
N GLY A 32 3.05 -16.85 14.93
CA GLY A 32 3.32 -17.61 13.72
C GLY A 32 2.70 -17.00 12.45
N LYS A 33 2.32 -15.71 12.48
CA LYS A 33 1.76 -15.00 11.33
C LYS A 33 2.88 -14.23 10.63
N PRO A 34 3.31 -14.63 9.42
CA PRO A 34 4.32 -13.90 8.69
C PRO A 34 3.76 -12.54 8.26
N SER A 35 4.24 -11.47 8.88
CA SER A 35 3.90 -10.09 8.55
C SER A 35 5.14 -9.31 8.12
N GLY A 36 4.97 -8.35 7.20
CA GLY A 36 5.98 -7.34 6.87
C GLY A 36 6.15 -6.33 8.01
N LEU A 37 7.05 -5.38 7.83
CA LEU A 37 7.33 -4.34 8.84
C LEU A 37 6.62 -3.00 8.52
N LEU A 38 5.88 -2.91 7.40
CA LEU A 38 5.27 -1.67 6.92
C LEU A 38 4.26 -1.10 7.90
N ASP A 39 3.25 -1.88 8.28
CA ASP A 39 2.13 -1.41 9.10
C ASP A 39 2.56 -1.03 10.50
N GLN A 40 3.44 -1.84 11.10
CA GLN A 40 4.00 -1.58 12.43
C GLN A 40 4.84 -0.30 12.42
N THR A 41 5.63 -0.06 11.36
CA THR A 41 6.43 1.16 11.22
C THR A 41 5.55 2.38 11.03
N ALA A 42 4.59 2.35 10.10
CA ALA A 42 3.67 3.45 9.87
C ALA A 42 2.88 3.82 11.14
N SER A 43 2.40 2.81 11.88
CA SER A 43 1.67 3.03 13.14
C SER A 43 2.55 3.60 14.26
N SER A 44 3.83 3.20 14.33
CA SER A 44 4.75 3.64 15.38
C SER A 44 5.33 5.03 15.11
N VAL A 45 5.63 5.34 13.85
CA VAL A 45 6.26 6.59 13.42
C VAL A 45 5.24 7.70 13.25
N GLY A 46 4.06 7.39 12.70
CA GLY A 46 3.00 8.35 12.35
C GLY A 46 3.33 9.20 11.12
N THR A 47 2.41 10.06 10.72
CA THR A 47 2.46 10.88 9.51
C THR A 47 2.64 10.06 8.22
N PHE A 48 3.08 10.66 7.13
CA PHE A 48 3.55 9.94 5.96
C PHE A 48 4.98 9.46 6.20
N VAL A 49 5.25 8.24 5.80
CA VAL A 49 6.59 7.64 5.88
C VAL A 49 6.94 6.99 4.55
N THR A 50 8.19 7.09 4.15
CA THR A 50 8.77 6.25 3.11
C THR A 50 9.70 5.23 3.77
N ILE A 51 9.67 4.00 3.27
CA ILE A 51 10.44 2.89 3.83
C ILE A 51 11.10 2.16 2.67
N ASP A 52 12.42 2.18 2.61
CA ASP A 52 13.19 1.36 1.67
C ASP A 52 13.62 0.05 2.36
N PHE A 53 13.11 -1.06 1.87
CA PHE A 53 13.43 -2.41 2.33
C PHE A 53 14.54 -3.08 1.52
N LYS A 54 15.43 -2.34 0.86
CA LYS A 54 16.59 -2.92 0.16
C LYS A 54 17.43 -3.79 1.11
N ASP A 55 17.66 -3.32 2.32
CA ASP A 55 18.14 -4.13 3.45
C ASP A 55 16.97 -4.32 4.43
N THR A 56 16.38 -5.52 4.43
CA THR A 56 15.24 -5.84 5.30
C THR A 56 15.61 -5.88 6.79
N ALA A 57 16.89 -6.11 7.12
CA ALA A 57 17.38 -6.07 8.49
C ALA A 57 17.53 -4.62 9.00
N ASN A 58 17.89 -3.69 8.08
CA ASN A 58 18.13 -2.29 8.37
C ASN A 58 17.39 -1.39 7.37
N PRO A 59 16.04 -1.37 7.38
CA PRO A 59 15.26 -0.56 6.45
C PRO A 59 15.52 0.93 6.68
N VAL A 60 15.59 1.68 5.58
CA VAL A 60 15.73 3.14 5.64
C VAL A 60 14.33 3.74 5.74
N ILE A 61 14.05 4.40 6.88
CA ILE A 61 12.75 4.98 7.19
C ILE A 61 12.89 6.50 7.27
N LYS A 62 12.09 7.22 6.48
CA LYS A 62 12.05 8.68 6.50
C LYS A 62 10.62 9.17 6.69
N LYS A 63 10.43 10.16 7.56
CA LYS A 63 9.18 10.92 7.62
C LYS A 63 9.11 11.86 6.43
N VAL A 64 7.92 11.98 5.85
CA VAL A 64 7.63 12.98 4.83
C VAL A 64 6.87 14.12 5.52
N ASP A 65 7.43 15.31 5.47
CA ASP A 65 6.84 16.49 6.10
C ASP A 65 5.74 17.06 5.21
N PHE A 66 4.52 16.68 5.48
CA PHE A 66 3.32 17.14 4.77
C PHE A 66 2.11 17.17 5.71
N ASP A 67 1.50 18.33 5.83
CA ASP A 67 0.27 18.53 6.60
C ASP A 67 -0.96 18.21 5.75
N PHE A 68 -1.38 16.95 5.79
CA PHE A 68 -2.54 16.49 5.03
C PHE A 68 -3.84 17.22 5.37
N ALA A 69 -4.00 17.70 6.62
CA ALA A 69 -5.20 18.42 7.04
C ALA A 69 -5.42 19.72 6.25
N LYS A 70 -4.34 20.30 5.71
CA LYS A 70 -4.38 21.52 4.89
C LYS A 70 -4.52 21.25 3.39
N SER A 71 -4.52 20.00 2.94
CA SER A 71 -4.57 19.67 1.52
C SER A 71 -5.90 20.01 0.83
N GLY A 72 -6.99 20.15 1.59
CA GLY A 72 -8.34 20.29 1.04
C GLY A 72 -8.99 18.95 0.68
N TYR A 73 -8.38 17.84 1.08
CA TYR A 73 -8.83 16.47 0.79
C TYR A 73 -9.05 15.65 2.05
N SER A 74 -9.91 14.67 1.94
CA SER A 74 -10.12 13.62 2.93
C SER A 74 -9.60 12.28 2.42
N LEU A 75 -8.92 11.51 3.28
CA LEU A 75 -8.56 10.12 3.00
C LEU A 75 -9.74 9.22 3.35
N CYS A 76 -10.28 8.53 2.36
CA CYS A 76 -11.34 7.56 2.52
C CYS A 76 -10.82 6.14 2.29
N ILE A 77 -11.13 5.23 3.20
CA ILE A 77 -10.98 3.79 3.00
C ILE A 77 -12.38 3.22 2.76
N VAL A 78 -12.55 2.57 1.63
CA VAL A 78 -13.81 1.92 1.25
C VAL A 78 -13.69 0.43 1.49
N ASP A 79 -14.45 -0.08 2.44
CA ASP A 79 -14.61 -1.52 2.65
C ASP A 79 -15.68 -2.05 1.68
N THR A 80 -15.28 -2.93 0.78
CA THR A 80 -16.18 -3.53 -0.20
C THR A 80 -16.87 -4.79 0.32
N HIS A 81 -16.60 -5.18 1.56
CA HIS A 81 -17.08 -6.42 2.17
C HIS A 81 -16.77 -7.66 1.29
N GLY A 82 -15.59 -7.65 0.67
CA GLY A 82 -15.08 -8.79 -0.10
C GLY A 82 -14.69 -9.93 0.82
N ASN A 83 -14.91 -11.16 0.38
CA ASN A 83 -14.50 -12.33 1.13
C ASN A 83 -12.99 -12.57 0.98
N HIS A 84 -12.28 -12.68 2.10
CA HIS A 84 -10.84 -13.00 2.15
C HIS A 84 -10.54 -14.49 2.26
N SER A 85 -11.57 -15.35 2.31
CA SER A 85 -11.39 -16.82 2.36
C SER A 85 -10.67 -17.27 1.09
N ASP A 86 -9.72 -18.18 1.24
CA ASP A 86 -9.02 -18.86 0.15
C ASP A 86 -8.13 -17.98 -0.76
N LEU A 87 -7.76 -16.76 -0.31
CA LEU A 87 -6.87 -15.85 -1.05
C LEU A 87 -5.38 -16.03 -0.76
N THR A 88 -5.01 -16.95 0.14
CA THR A 88 -3.61 -17.16 0.56
C THR A 88 -2.69 -17.45 -0.62
N ASP A 89 -3.13 -18.28 -1.57
CA ASP A 89 -2.35 -18.61 -2.76
C ASP A 89 -2.19 -17.40 -3.69
N ASP A 90 -3.25 -16.58 -3.82
CA ASP A 90 -3.20 -15.37 -4.65
C ASP A 90 -2.19 -14.35 -4.10
N TYR A 91 -2.18 -14.14 -2.78
CA TYR A 91 -1.16 -13.30 -2.13
C TYR A 91 0.25 -13.88 -2.26
N ALA A 92 0.41 -15.19 -2.06
CA ALA A 92 1.69 -15.87 -2.22
C ALA A 92 2.21 -15.79 -3.66
N ALA A 93 1.31 -15.88 -4.66
CA ALA A 93 1.65 -15.79 -6.06
C ALA A 93 2.21 -14.41 -6.46
N VAL A 94 1.75 -13.30 -5.86
CA VAL A 94 2.31 -11.97 -6.15
C VAL A 94 3.80 -11.95 -5.85
N ARG A 95 4.17 -12.35 -4.65
CA ARG A 95 5.56 -12.38 -4.22
C ARG A 95 6.36 -13.46 -4.96
N GLY A 96 5.84 -14.67 -5.05
CA GLY A 96 6.53 -15.80 -5.67
C GLY A 96 6.86 -15.59 -7.15
N GLU A 97 5.97 -14.93 -7.90
CA GLU A 97 6.20 -14.60 -9.31
C GLU A 97 7.26 -13.50 -9.47
N MET A 98 7.28 -12.48 -8.63
CA MET A 98 8.33 -11.46 -8.60
C MET A 98 9.70 -12.09 -8.25
N GLU A 99 9.75 -12.99 -7.27
CA GLU A 99 10.96 -13.74 -6.91
C GLU A 99 11.41 -14.69 -8.04
N ALA A 100 10.48 -15.28 -8.79
CA ALA A 100 10.82 -16.13 -9.94
C ALA A 100 11.55 -15.34 -11.03
N VAL A 101 11.12 -14.10 -11.33
CA VAL A 101 11.82 -13.21 -12.26
C VAL A 101 13.22 -12.87 -11.73
N ALA A 102 13.35 -12.49 -10.47
CA ALA A 102 14.64 -12.19 -9.85
C ALA A 102 15.60 -13.40 -9.95
N LYS A 103 15.12 -14.60 -9.61
CA LYS A 103 15.90 -15.85 -9.70
C LYS A 103 16.34 -16.18 -11.13
N ALA A 104 15.46 -15.94 -12.12
CA ALA A 104 15.79 -16.12 -13.52
C ALA A 104 16.94 -15.19 -14.01
N MET A 105 17.13 -14.07 -13.29
CA MET A 105 18.22 -13.10 -13.48
C MET A 105 19.41 -13.31 -12.50
N GLY A 106 19.43 -14.41 -11.74
CA GLY A 106 20.51 -14.73 -10.80
C GLY A 106 20.51 -13.89 -9.52
N LYS A 107 19.35 -13.31 -9.15
CA LYS A 107 19.14 -12.51 -7.94
C LYS A 107 18.11 -13.16 -7.01
N ASN A 108 18.03 -12.68 -5.76
CA ASN A 108 17.06 -13.20 -4.81
C ASN A 108 15.73 -12.45 -4.88
N VAL A 109 15.77 -11.14 -5.06
CA VAL A 109 14.60 -10.25 -5.12
C VAL A 109 14.77 -9.22 -6.24
N LEU A 110 13.66 -8.69 -6.77
CA LEU A 110 13.68 -7.67 -7.84
C LEU A 110 14.40 -6.38 -7.42
N ARG A 111 14.51 -6.09 -6.13
CA ARG A 111 15.23 -4.90 -5.64
C ARG A 111 16.75 -4.97 -5.89
N GLU A 112 17.27 -6.14 -6.23
CA GLU A 112 18.68 -6.36 -6.63
C GLU A 112 18.88 -6.30 -8.15
N VAL A 113 17.83 -6.14 -8.93
CA VAL A 113 17.83 -6.12 -10.39
C VAL A 113 17.69 -4.68 -10.88
N GLU A 114 18.52 -4.27 -11.82
CA GLU A 114 18.39 -2.99 -12.49
C GLU A 114 17.31 -3.07 -13.58
N TYR A 115 16.45 -2.02 -13.69
CA TYR A 115 15.33 -2.02 -14.65
C TYR A 115 15.78 -2.22 -16.10
N GLU A 116 16.85 -1.56 -16.52
CA GLU A 116 17.37 -1.68 -17.89
C GLU A 116 17.83 -3.12 -18.20
N GLU A 117 18.48 -3.79 -17.25
CA GLU A 117 18.89 -5.20 -17.38
C GLU A 117 17.66 -6.12 -17.52
N PHE A 118 16.65 -5.89 -16.69
CA PHE A 118 15.37 -6.61 -16.79
C PHE A 118 14.72 -6.40 -18.15
N PHE A 119 14.61 -5.15 -18.61
CA PHE A 119 13.94 -4.82 -19.87
C PHE A 119 14.64 -5.42 -21.09
N GLN A 120 15.97 -5.40 -21.10
CA GLN A 120 16.78 -5.99 -22.17
C GLN A 120 16.75 -7.53 -22.18
N SER A 121 16.37 -8.15 -21.08
CA SER A 121 16.33 -9.62 -20.93
C SER A 121 14.95 -10.23 -21.16
N LEU A 122 13.96 -9.45 -21.58
CA LEU A 122 12.54 -9.89 -21.66
C LEU A 122 12.35 -11.10 -22.58
N ASP A 123 13.07 -11.18 -23.70
CA ASP A 123 13.03 -12.30 -24.63
C ASP A 123 13.49 -13.62 -23.99
N VAL A 124 14.55 -13.55 -23.18
CA VAL A 124 15.08 -14.70 -22.43
C VAL A 124 14.20 -15.04 -21.24
N LEU A 125 13.69 -14.02 -20.54
CA LEU A 125 12.85 -14.21 -19.36
C LEU A 125 11.50 -14.84 -19.71
N LYS A 126 10.93 -14.49 -20.86
CA LYS A 126 9.67 -15.05 -21.35
C LYS A 126 9.71 -16.59 -21.50
N GLU A 127 10.89 -17.16 -21.76
CA GLU A 127 11.07 -18.61 -21.85
C GLU A 127 11.24 -19.28 -20.46
N LYS A 128 11.47 -18.49 -19.39
CA LYS A 128 11.78 -19.00 -18.05
C LYS A 128 10.66 -18.80 -17.03
N VAL A 129 9.84 -17.77 -17.21
CA VAL A 129 8.74 -17.40 -16.29
C VAL A 129 7.46 -17.13 -17.09
N ASN A 130 6.30 -17.15 -16.41
CA ASN A 130 5.04 -16.85 -17.06
C ASN A 130 4.86 -15.33 -17.29
N ASP A 131 3.97 -14.96 -18.23
CA ASP A 131 3.72 -13.57 -18.63
C ASP A 131 3.26 -12.71 -17.43
N ARG A 132 2.46 -13.26 -16.50
CA ARG A 132 2.01 -12.53 -15.32
C ARG A 132 3.16 -12.19 -14.38
N ALA A 133 4.17 -13.04 -14.26
CA ALA A 133 5.37 -12.74 -13.49
C ALA A 133 6.12 -11.53 -14.07
N LEU A 134 6.21 -11.45 -15.40
CA LEU A 134 6.82 -10.29 -16.07
C LEU A 134 6.01 -9.01 -15.86
N LEU A 135 4.67 -9.08 -15.96
CA LEU A 135 3.79 -7.94 -15.67
C LEU A 135 3.96 -7.45 -14.23
N ARG A 136 4.04 -8.37 -13.26
CA ARG A 136 4.28 -8.05 -11.84
C ARG A 136 5.66 -7.44 -11.61
N ALA A 137 6.68 -7.85 -12.37
CA ALA A 137 7.99 -7.20 -12.33
C ALA A 137 7.92 -5.76 -12.87
N PHE A 138 7.22 -5.51 -13.98
CA PHE A 138 6.97 -4.15 -14.47
C PHE A 138 6.22 -3.30 -13.43
N HIS A 139 5.22 -3.87 -12.76
CA HIS A 139 4.55 -3.19 -11.66
C HIS A 139 5.53 -2.78 -10.56
N PHE A 140 6.38 -3.71 -10.11
CA PHE A 140 7.35 -3.48 -9.05
C PHE A 140 8.31 -2.32 -9.38
N PHE A 141 8.92 -2.32 -10.57
CA PHE A 141 9.82 -1.24 -10.97
C PHE A 141 9.10 0.10 -11.06
N GLY A 142 7.93 0.13 -11.70
CA GLY A 142 7.14 1.36 -11.80
C GLY A 142 6.61 1.86 -10.45
N GLU A 143 6.36 0.98 -9.45
CA GLU A 143 5.99 1.41 -8.10
C GLU A 143 7.15 2.10 -7.38
N ASN A 144 8.39 1.62 -7.54
CA ASN A 144 9.55 2.31 -6.95
C ASN A 144 9.65 3.76 -7.47
N GLU A 145 9.52 3.98 -8.78
CA GLU A 145 9.51 5.32 -9.36
C GLU A 145 8.33 6.18 -8.86
N ARG A 146 7.15 5.58 -8.73
CA ARG A 146 5.96 6.27 -8.22
C ARG A 146 6.08 6.65 -6.75
N VAL A 147 6.74 5.82 -5.92
CA VAL A 147 7.03 6.17 -4.52
C VAL A 147 7.91 7.41 -4.46
N ASP A 148 9.00 7.47 -5.23
CA ASP A 148 9.90 8.62 -5.26
C ASP A 148 9.16 9.88 -5.75
N LYS A 149 8.33 9.77 -6.79
CA LYS A 149 7.49 10.85 -7.29
C LYS A 149 6.47 11.31 -6.22
N ALA A 150 5.80 10.39 -5.54
CA ALA A 150 4.83 10.72 -4.50
C ALA A 150 5.49 11.44 -3.32
N VAL A 151 6.66 10.98 -2.87
CA VAL A 151 7.42 11.60 -1.77
C VAL A 151 7.84 13.01 -2.17
N SER A 152 8.50 13.17 -3.31
CA SER A 152 8.96 14.48 -3.78
C SER A 152 7.81 15.47 -3.99
N SER A 153 6.65 14.98 -4.46
CA SER A 153 5.46 15.81 -4.63
C SER A 153 4.93 16.33 -3.29
N LEU A 154 4.85 15.49 -2.26
CA LEU A 154 4.44 15.93 -0.92
C LEU A 154 5.44 16.91 -0.30
N GLU A 155 6.74 16.65 -0.40
CA GLU A 155 7.80 17.54 0.10
C GLU A 155 7.77 18.93 -0.57
N ASN A 156 7.34 18.99 -1.84
CA ASN A 156 7.18 20.23 -2.59
C ASN A 156 5.78 20.86 -2.47
N ASN A 157 4.88 20.30 -1.65
CA ASN A 157 3.48 20.70 -1.54
C ASN A 157 2.72 20.64 -2.88
N ASP A 158 3.13 19.76 -3.80
CA ASP A 158 2.46 19.47 -5.08
C ASP A 158 1.51 18.29 -4.92
N PHE A 159 0.34 18.57 -4.34
CA PHE A 159 -0.66 17.52 -4.11
C PHE A 159 -1.29 16.99 -5.40
N ASP A 160 -1.25 17.74 -6.48
CA ASP A 160 -1.75 17.28 -7.79
C ASP A 160 -0.85 16.18 -8.37
N SER A 161 0.45 16.36 -8.35
CA SER A 161 1.40 15.31 -8.76
C SER A 161 1.34 14.08 -7.84
N PHE A 162 1.13 14.27 -6.54
CA PHE A 162 0.89 13.17 -5.61
C PHE A 162 -0.36 12.36 -6.00
N LYS A 163 -1.52 13.03 -6.24
CA LYS A 163 -2.75 12.35 -6.69
C LYS A 163 -2.56 11.60 -8.00
N GLN A 164 -1.81 12.18 -8.92
CA GLN A 164 -1.48 11.52 -10.17
C GLN A 164 -0.69 10.22 -9.93
N ALA A 165 0.36 10.24 -9.09
CA ALA A 165 1.15 9.06 -8.75
C ALA A 165 0.29 7.97 -8.10
N ILE A 166 -0.65 8.34 -7.20
CA ILE A 166 -1.59 7.41 -6.57
C ILE A 166 -2.52 6.76 -7.61
N THR A 167 -3.06 7.54 -8.54
CA THR A 167 -3.97 7.02 -9.58
C THR A 167 -3.23 6.12 -10.58
N GLU A 168 -2.02 6.50 -11.00
CA GLU A 168 -1.14 5.68 -11.84
C GLU A 168 -0.79 4.34 -11.15
N SER A 169 -0.54 4.36 -9.83
CA SER A 169 -0.35 3.15 -9.03
C SER A 169 -1.60 2.26 -9.04
N GLY A 170 -2.79 2.86 -8.93
CA GLY A 170 -4.07 2.14 -9.04
C GLY A 170 -4.23 1.43 -10.38
N TYR A 171 -3.95 2.11 -11.49
CA TYR A 171 -3.99 1.51 -12.82
C TYR A 171 -2.92 0.41 -12.98
N SER A 172 -1.71 0.63 -12.49
CA SER A 172 -0.64 -0.37 -12.52
C SER A 172 -1.00 -1.62 -11.71
N SER A 173 -1.65 -1.45 -10.55
CA SER A 173 -2.19 -2.57 -9.77
C SER A 173 -3.21 -3.38 -10.57
N PHE A 174 -4.12 -2.71 -11.27
CA PHE A 174 -5.15 -3.38 -12.07
C PHE A 174 -4.54 -4.09 -13.29
N LEU A 175 -3.71 -3.39 -14.06
CA LEU A 175 -3.20 -3.85 -15.35
C LEU A 175 -2.05 -4.86 -15.23
N TYR A 176 -1.13 -4.60 -14.30
CA TYR A 176 0.15 -5.33 -14.24
C TYR A 176 0.25 -6.24 -13.02
N ASN A 177 -0.03 -5.73 -11.82
CA ASN A 177 -0.01 -6.57 -10.62
C ASN A 177 -1.18 -7.56 -10.58
N GLN A 178 -2.31 -7.17 -11.15
CA GLN A 178 -3.53 -7.98 -11.26
C GLN A 178 -3.99 -8.51 -9.88
N ASN A 179 -4.04 -7.61 -8.91
CA ASN A 179 -4.41 -7.90 -7.53
C ASN A 179 -5.75 -7.28 -7.11
N VAL A 180 -6.65 -7.00 -8.06
CA VAL A 180 -7.96 -6.39 -7.76
C VAL A 180 -9.10 -7.41 -7.68
N TYR A 181 -8.89 -8.62 -8.17
CA TYR A 181 -9.79 -9.77 -7.99
C TYR A 181 -9.01 -11.08 -8.14
N SER A 182 -9.52 -12.16 -7.56
CA SER A 182 -8.90 -13.48 -7.70
C SER A 182 -9.24 -14.12 -9.06
N PRO A 183 -8.26 -14.66 -9.79
CA PRO A 183 -8.53 -15.42 -11.01
C PRO A 183 -9.30 -16.74 -10.74
N LYS A 184 -9.34 -17.21 -9.48
CA LYS A 184 -10.14 -18.36 -9.07
C LYS A 184 -11.63 -18.07 -9.08
N ASN A 185 -12.01 -16.79 -8.86
CA ASN A 185 -13.40 -16.34 -8.89
C ASN A 185 -13.54 -15.03 -9.66
N PRO A 186 -13.48 -15.06 -11.01
CA PRO A 186 -13.39 -13.85 -11.84
C PRO A 186 -14.68 -13.01 -11.86
N THR A 187 -15.78 -13.51 -11.30
CA THR A 187 -17.05 -12.77 -11.19
C THR A 187 -17.17 -11.96 -9.90
N GLU A 188 -16.36 -12.26 -8.88
CA GLU A 188 -16.32 -11.54 -7.61
C GLU A 188 -15.36 -10.33 -7.70
N GLN A 189 -15.86 -9.21 -8.21
CA GLN A 189 -15.05 -8.04 -8.53
C GLN A 189 -15.46 -6.78 -7.75
N LYS A 190 -15.70 -6.91 -6.45
CA LYS A 190 -16.14 -5.79 -5.61
C LYS A 190 -15.13 -4.65 -5.57
N LEU A 191 -13.81 -4.94 -5.52
CA LEU A 191 -12.77 -3.91 -5.60
C LEU A 191 -12.79 -3.19 -6.95
N SER A 192 -12.90 -3.94 -8.06
CA SER A 192 -13.00 -3.35 -9.41
C SER A 192 -14.20 -2.41 -9.52
N LEU A 193 -15.35 -2.80 -8.94
CA LEU A 193 -16.54 -1.96 -8.91
C LEU A 193 -16.32 -0.68 -8.10
N ALA A 194 -15.71 -0.78 -6.92
CA ALA A 194 -15.39 0.38 -6.08
C ALA A 194 -14.41 1.34 -6.77
N LEU A 195 -13.38 0.81 -7.44
CA LEU A 195 -12.44 1.59 -8.24
C LEU A 195 -13.13 2.30 -9.40
N CYS A 196 -14.03 1.61 -10.12
CA CYS A 196 -14.81 2.19 -11.22
C CYS A 196 -15.71 3.34 -10.74
N ILE A 197 -16.43 3.16 -9.62
CA ILE A 197 -17.27 4.20 -9.02
C ILE A 197 -16.40 5.40 -8.62
N SER A 198 -15.27 5.15 -7.96
CA SER A 198 -14.35 6.21 -7.55
C SER A 198 -13.80 6.97 -8.75
N GLU A 199 -13.42 6.28 -9.83
CA GLU A 199 -13.03 6.94 -11.09
C GLU A 199 -14.12 7.85 -11.63
N LYS A 200 -15.38 7.37 -11.71
CA LYS A 200 -16.48 8.17 -12.22
C LYS A 200 -16.75 9.44 -11.42
N LEU A 201 -16.57 9.37 -10.10
CA LEU A 201 -16.80 10.52 -9.22
C LEU A 201 -15.58 11.46 -9.14
N LEU A 202 -14.36 10.91 -9.14
CA LEU A 202 -13.14 11.63 -8.74
C LEU A 202 -12.21 11.97 -9.90
N LYS A 203 -12.45 11.49 -11.14
CA LYS A 203 -11.57 11.74 -12.28
C LYS A 203 -11.32 13.24 -12.50
N GLY A 204 -10.03 13.61 -12.53
CA GLY A 204 -9.59 15.01 -12.64
C GLY A 204 -9.71 15.84 -11.37
N LYS A 205 -10.20 15.26 -10.25
CA LYS A 205 -10.40 15.96 -8.97
C LYS A 205 -9.70 15.28 -7.80
N GLY A 206 -9.85 13.98 -7.67
CA GLY A 206 -9.28 13.18 -6.59
C GLY A 206 -8.33 12.09 -7.09
N ALA A 207 -8.05 11.10 -6.23
CA ALA A 207 -7.25 9.94 -6.57
C ALA A 207 -7.83 8.69 -5.91
N TRP A 208 -7.55 7.51 -6.46
CA TRP A 208 -8.05 6.23 -5.96
C TRP A 208 -7.10 5.10 -6.37
N ARG A 209 -7.01 4.08 -5.53
CA ARG A 209 -6.29 2.84 -5.81
C ARG A 209 -6.74 1.72 -4.88
N VAL A 210 -6.37 0.48 -5.21
CA VAL A 210 -6.49 -0.61 -4.26
C VAL A 210 -5.66 -0.31 -3.00
N HIS A 211 -6.18 -0.69 -1.84
CA HIS A 211 -5.50 -0.54 -0.56
C HIS A 211 -5.04 -1.90 -0.03
N GLY A 212 -3.78 -1.99 0.40
CA GLY A 212 -3.18 -3.23 0.88
C GLY A 212 -2.90 -4.25 -0.22
N GLY A 213 -3.00 -5.54 0.10
CA GLY A 213 -2.66 -6.65 -0.79
C GLY A 213 -3.62 -6.84 -1.97
N GLY A 214 -4.81 -6.30 -1.91
CA GLY A 214 -5.82 -6.44 -2.96
C GLY A 214 -6.62 -7.75 -2.88
N PHE A 215 -7.07 -8.24 -4.02
CA PHE A 215 -7.94 -9.40 -4.27
C PHE A 215 -9.32 -9.31 -3.61
N ALA A 216 -9.41 -8.78 -2.40
CA ALA A 216 -10.61 -8.46 -1.64
C ALA A 216 -10.33 -7.29 -0.68
N GLY A 217 -11.34 -6.85 0.09
CA GLY A 217 -11.20 -5.87 1.15
C GLY A 217 -11.41 -4.44 0.67
N THR A 218 -10.36 -3.63 0.65
CA THR A 218 -10.50 -2.18 0.61
C THR A 218 -9.82 -1.49 -0.57
N ILE A 219 -10.37 -0.33 -0.95
CA ILE A 219 -9.67 0.68 -1.74
C ILE A 219 -9.41 1.92 -0.89
N GLN A 220 -8.43 2.72 -1.27
CA GLN A 220 -8.25 4.07 -0.74
C GLN A 220 -8.60 5.11 -1.79
N ALA A 221 -9.16 6.24 -1.34
CA ALA A 221 -9.47 7.38 -2.17
C ALA A 221 -9.10 8.69 -1.47
N PHE A 222 -8.53 9.63 -2.21
CA PHE A 222 -8.32 11.02 -1.79
C PHE A 222 -9.42 11.86 -2.41
N VAL A 223 -10.37 12.25 -1.59
CA VAL A 223 -11.63 12.88 -1.99
C VAL A 223 -11.58 14.37 -1.65
N PRO A 224 -11.86 15.30 -2.59
CA PRO A 224 -12.02 16.71 -2.25
C PRO A 224 -13.06 16.90 -1.15
N ASN A 225 -12.80 17.79 -0.19
CA ASN A 225 -13.67 17.97 0.97
C ASN A 225 -15.09 18.40 0.59
N ASP A 226 -15.25 19.17 -0.48
CA ASP A 226 -16.54 19.60 -1.01
C ASP A 226 -17.33 18.47 -1.70
N MET A 227 -16.69 17.35 -2.01
CA MET A 227 -17.32 16.16 -2.61
C MET A 227 -17.51 15.01 -1.61
N LEU A 228 -17.04 15.15 -0.37
CA LEU A 228 -16.96 14.06 0.60
C LEU A 228 -18.31 13.40 0.89
N ASP A 229 -19.33 14.21 1.15
CA ASP A 229 -20.67 13.70 1.48
C ASP A 229 -21.26 12.92 0.29
N THR A 230 -21.21 13.48 -0.92
CA THR A 230 -21.69 12.80 -2.14
C THR A 230 -20.95 11.50 -2.41
N TYR A 231 -19.62 11.48 -2.21
CA TYR A 231 -18.81 10.28 -2.38
C TYR A 231 -19.21 9.21 -1.36
N LYS A 232 -19.28 9.58 -0.08
CA LYS A 232 -19.66 8.70 1.03
C LYS A 232 -21.06 8.11 0.85
N GLU A 233 -22.05 8.93 0.51
CA GLU A 233 -23.42 8.50 0.23
C GLU A 233 -23.48 7.49 -0.93
N THR A 234 -22.74 7.76 -2.02
CA THR A 234 -22.72 6.88 -3.18
C THR A 234 -22.07 5.53 -2.83
N ILE A 235 -20.96 5.53 -2.14
CA ILE A 235 -20.27 4.31 -1.70
C ILE A 235 -21.15 3.50 -0.74
N ASN A 236 -21.71 4.14 0.28
CA ASN A 236 -22.56 3.46 1.27
C ASN A 236 -23.83 2.87 0.64
N ARG A 237 -24.41 3.55 -0.34
CA ARG A 237 -25.57 3.03 -1.09
C ARG A 237 -25.26 1.75 -1.85
N VAL A 238 -24.02 1.60 -2.37
CA VAL A 238 -23.63 0.44 -3.20
C VAL A 238 -23.11 -0.71 -2.34
N PHE A 239 -22.30 -0.42 -1.31
CA PHE A 239 -21.61 -1.44 -0.53
C PHE A 239 -22.20 -1.66 0.86
N GLY A 240 -23.14 -0.81 1.28
CA GLY A 240 -23.80 -0.86 2.61
C GLY A 240 -23.36 0.30 3.49
N ASP A 241 -24.20 0.60 4.49
CA ASP A 241 -23.94 1.66 5.44
C ASP A 241 -22.64 1.42 6.20
N GLY A 242 -21.82 2.47 6.31
CA GLY A 242 -20.53 2.39 6.99
C GLY A 242 -19.38 1.85 6.13
N SER A 243 -19.58 1.55 4.84
CA SER A 243 -18.51 1.08 3.95
C SER A 243 -17.44 2.14 3.67
N CYS A 244 -17.79 3.43 3.73
CA CYS A 244 -16.83 4.52 3.54
C CYS A 244 -16.34 5.07 4.87
N HIS A 245 -15.10 4.78 5.23
CA HIS A 245 -14.44 5.27 6.43
C HIS A 245 -13.58 6.48 6.10
N VAL A 246 -13.86 7.62 6.71
CA VAL A 246 -13.02 8.82 6.59
C VAL A 246 -11.95 8.77 7.67
N LEU A 247 -10.69 8.82 7.25
CA LEU A 247 -9.53 8.69 8.14
C LEU A 247 -8.79 10.02 8.31
N ILE A 248 -8.19 10.16 9.47
CA ILE A 248 -7.30 11.26 9.80
C ILE A 248 -5.87 10.72 9.85
N ILE A 249 -4.96 11.33 9.10
CA ILE A 249 -3.54 11.02 9.18
C ILE A 249 -2.98 11.75 10.39
N ARG A 250 -2.58 10.99 11.42
CA ARG A 250 -2.03 11.56 12.64
C ARG A 250 -0.59 12.02 12.41
N PRO A 251 -0.21 13.22 12.91
CA PRO A 251 1.16 13.72 12.76
C PRO A 251 2.18 12.98 13.62
N VAL A 252 1.72 12.16 14.55
CA VAL A 252 2.53 11.37 15.47
C VAL A 252 2.06 9.92 15.49
N GLY A 253 2.95 8.99 15.79
CA GLY A 253 2.66 7.57 15.95
C GLY A 253 1.94 7.28 17.27
N GLY A 254 2.29 6.18 17.91
CA GLY A 254 1.82 5.89 19.26
C GLY A 254 2.29 7.00 20.21
N ALA A 255 1.34 7.72 20.80
CA ALA A 255 1.62 8.88 21.64
C ALA A 255 1.16 8.66 23.09
N ARG A 256 1.83 9.33 24.01
CA ARG A 256 1.38 9.46 25.38
C ARG A 256 0.16 10.41 25.41
N VAL A 257 -0.93 9.95 26.00
CA VAL A 257 -2.19 10.71 26.09
C VAL A 257 -2.36 11.36 27.48
N ILE A 258 -1.52 11.00 28.43
CA ILE A 258 -1.57 11.47 29.82
C ILE A 258 -0.26 12.18 30.10
N ASP A 259 -0.33 13.44 30.51
CA ASP A 259 0.76 14.24 31.06
C ASP A 259 0.98 13.88 32.53
#